data_30f8c49661c3165bacf35cb478abe0e0
#
_entry.id   30f8c49661c3165bacf35cb478abe0e0
#
_cell.length_a   1.000
_cell.length_b   1.000
_cell.length_c   1.000
_cell.angle_alpha   90.00
_cell.angle_beta   90.00
_cell.angle_gamma   90.00
#
_symmetry.space_group_name_H-M   'P 1'
#
loop_
_entity.id
_entity.type
_entity.pdbx_description
1 polymer ?
#
loop_
_entity_poly.entity_id
_entity_poly.type
_entity_poly.pdbx_seq_one_letter_code
_entity_poly.pdbx_strand_id
1 'polypeptide(L)'
;RDFMGRSPVGPTGEQILAHLDQLKPFLEKNKDLILVVQAGMIGAWGEWHSSVQGLENSEETKAAVLEKLLSVVPAERNVQVRLPEFKNLLKDKPELYKRLSFHDDFIVIRPDRWDADMHEGTPKFDQIVAESPYLVVDGELPWGFWSVGADPDSPSAGWIIDGMQAARRLFLQHYTSLS
;
A
#
# COMPACT_ATOMS: atom_id res chain seq x y z
N ARG A 1 -17.50 13.56 12.23
CA ARG A 1 -17.07 12.83 11.02
C ARG A 1 -18.17 12.91 9.98
N ASP A 2 -17.81 13.03 8.72
CA ASP A 2 -18.76 12.88 7.63
C ASP A 2 -19.14 11.40 7.45
N PHE A 3 -20.03 11.10 6.49
CA PHE A 3 -20.47 9.72 6.22
C PHE A 3 -19.32 8.80 5.75
N MET A 4 -18.21 9.37 5.28
CA MET A 4 -16.98 8.65 4.92
C MET A 4 -16.05 8.44 6.13
N GLY A 5 -16.46 8.81 7.34
CA GLY A 5 -15.69 8.65 8.56
C GLY A 5 -14.57 9.68 8.76
N ARG A 6 -14.42 10.65 7.86
CA ARG A 6 -13.34 11.65 7.93
C ARG A 6 -13.59 12.62 9.08
N SER A 7 -12.52 12.98 9.79
CA SER A 7 -12.57 14.08 10.75
C SER A 7 -12.63 15.43 10.00
N PRO A 8 -13.40 16.41 10.48
CA PRO A 8 -13.36 17.77 9.94
C PRO A 8 -12.00 18.46 10.18
N VAL A 9 -11.19 17.91 11.08
CA VAL A 9 -9.83 18.39 11.39
C VAL A 9 -8.89 17.21 11.17
N GLY A 10 -8.17 17.22 10.04
CA GLY A 10 -7.11 16.28 9.75
C GLY A 10 -5.75 16.78 10.26
N PRO A 11 -4.76 15.88 10.41
CA PRO A 11 -3.42 16.29 10.79
C PRO A 11 -2.76 17.13 9.69
N THR A 12 -1.89 18.05 10.08
CA THR A 12 -0.95 18.70 9.16
C THR A 12 0.23 17.78 8.86
N GLY A 13 0.99 18.07 7.79
CA GLY A 13 2.21 17.32 7.50
C GLY A 13 3.21 17.34 8.67
N GLU A 14 3.37 18.49 9.35
CA GLU A 14 4.25 18.60 10.52
C GLU A 14 3.79 17.71 11.68
N GLN A 15 2.48 17.63 11.93
CA GLN A 15 1.93 16.77 12.96
C GLN A 15 2.18 15.29 12.65
N ILE A 16 2.05 14.89 11.38
CA ILE A 16 2.37 13.52 10.94
C ILE A 16 3.83 13.20 11.22
N LEU A 17 4.75 14.09 10.82
CA LEU A 17 6.19 13.89 11.06
C LEU A 17 6.52 13.76 12.54
N ALA A 18 5.90 14.60 13.39
CA ALA A 18 6.07 14.55 14.85
C ALA A 18 5.51 13.25 15.46
N HIS A 19 4.37 12.76 14.97
CA HIS A 19 3.81 11.48 15.43
C HIS A 19 4.70 10.30 15.04
N LEU A 20 5.29 10.32 13.85
CA LEU A 20 6.23 9.29 13.41
C LEU A 20 7.47 9.23 14.33
N ASP A 21 8.00 10.38 14.77
CA ASP A 21 9.09 10.38 15.74
C ASP A 21 8.71 9.70 17.06
N GLN A 22 7.46 9.84 17.50
CA GLN A 22 6.96 9.17 18.71
C GLN A 22 6.87 7.66 18.57
N LEU A 23 6.68 7.14 17.36
CA LEU A 23 6.61 5.70 17.11
C LEU A 23 7.98 5.01 17.12
N LYS A 24 9.06 5.75 16.85
CA LYS A 24 10.40 5.18 16.71
C LYS A 24 10.81 4.23 17.84
N PRO A 25 10.71 4.60 19.15
CA PRO A 25 11.14 3.71 20.23
C PRO A 25 10.31 2.42 20.31
N PHE A 26 9.05 2.46 19.90
CA PHE A 26 8.18 1.27 19.88
C PHE A 26 8.53 0.34 18.71
N LEU A 27 8.82 0.90 17.55
CA LEU A 27 9.23 0.12 16.37
C LEU A 27 10.58 -0.56 16.62
N GLU A 28 11.56 0.16 17.17
CA GLU A 28 12.86 -0.41 17.52
C GLU A 28 12.75 -1.50 18.59
N LYS A 29 11.95 -1.27 19.63
CA LYS A 29 11.74 -2.28 20.69
C LYS A 29 11.13 -3.58 20.18
N ASN A 30 10.28 -3.52 19.17
CA ASN A 30 9.52 -4.64 18.65
C ASN A 30 9.99 -5.11 17.27
N LYS A 31 11.15 -4.69 16.82
CA LYS A 31 11.65 -4.95 15.46
C LYS A 31 11.71 -6.43 15.08
N ASP A 32 11.91 -7.32 16.04
CA ASP A 32 11.97 -8.77 15.80
C ASP A 32 10.58 -9.39 15.56
N LEU A 33 9.51 -8.65 15.88
CA LEU A 33 8.12 -9.03 15.64
C LEU A 33 7.52 -8.38 14.40
N ILE A 34 8.17 -7.35 13.86
CA ILE A 34 7.70 -6.58 12.71
C ILE A 34 8.32 -7.16 11.45
N LEU A 35 7.49 -7.61 10.51
CA LEU A 35 7.94 -8.00 9.17
C LEU A 35 8.09 -6.76 8.29
N VAL A 36 7.08 -5.92 8.26
CA VAL A 36 6.97 -4.74 7.39
C VAL A 36 6.07 -3.69 8.06
N VAL A 37 6.18 -2.44 7.65
CA VAL A 37 5.29 -1.35 8.10
C VAL A 37 4.61 -0.75 6.87
N GLN A 38 3.28 -0.77 6.84
CA GLN A 38 2.53 -0.09 5.79
C GLN A 38 2.55 1.43 6.00
N ALA A 39 2.79 2.18 4.94
CA ALA A 39 2.83 3.63 4.95
C ALA A 39 1.41 4.21 5.01
N GLY A 40 0.86 4.31 6.21
CA GLY A 40 -0.38 5.02 6.49
C GLY A 40 -0.19 6.54 6.56
N MET A 41 -0.81 7.19 7.54
CA MET A 41 -0.67 8.60 7.94
C MET A 41 -1.37 9.65 7.08
N ILE A 42 -1.53 9.45 5.77
CA ILE A 42 -2.19 10.41 4.88
C ILE A 42 -3.59 9.91 4.51
N GLY A 43 -4.58 10.77 4.65
CA GLY A 43 -5.96 10.46 4.30
C GLY A 43 -6.79 9.83 5.42
N ALA A 44 -8.08 9.66 5.16
CA ALA A 44 -9.05 9.21 6.17
C ALA A 44 -8.77 7.79 6.68
N TRP A 45 -8.22 6.94 5.82
CA TRP A 45 -7.92 5.53 6.08
C TRP A 45 -6.41 5.23 6.05
N GLY A 46 -5.58 6.22 5.81
CA GLY A 46 -4.15 6.01 5.60
C GLY A 46 -3.78 5.55 4.20
N GLU A 47 -4.66 5.67 3.24
CA GLU A 47 -4.52 5.20 1.86
C GLU A 47 -3.99 6.26 0.89
N TRP A 48 -3.55 7.38 1.40
CA TRP A 48 -2.94 8.48 0.63
C TRP A 48 -3.88 9.19 -0.32
N HIS A 49 -5.17 9.21 0.01
CA HIS A 49 -6.22 10.00 -0.64
C HIS A 49 -7.23 10.54 0.38
N SER A 50 -8.07 11.44 -0.05
CA SER A 50 -9.17 12.00 0.76
C SER A 50 -8.73 12.62 2.09
N SER A 51 -7.55 13.22 2.16
CA SER A 51 -7.14 13.95 3.36
C SER A 51 -7.87 15.29 3.45
N VAL A 52 -8.23 15.69 4.67
CA VAL A 52 -8.92 16.97 4.92
C VAL A 52 -8.02 18.16 4.58
N GLN A 53 -6.72 18.00 4.73
CA GLN A 53 -5.72 19.03 4.46
C GLN A 53 -5.19 19.01 3.01
N GLY A 54 -5.67 18.08 2.16
CA GLY A 54 -5.20 17.95 0.79
C GLY A 54 -3.74 17.50 0.66
N LEU A 55 -3.22 16.79 1.67
CA LEU A 55 -1.80 16.37 1.73
C LEU A 55 -1.42 15.44 0.58
N GLU A 56 -2.38 14.66 0.07
CA GLU A 56 -2.19 13.78 -1.09
C GLU A 56 -1.85 14.52 -2.39
N ASN A 57 -2.14 15.82 -2.45
CA ASN A 57 -1.86 16.65 -3.63
C ASN A 57 -0.43 17.20 -3.63
N SER A 58 0.34 17.04 -2.54
CA SER A 58 1.71 17.51 -2.41
C SER A 58 2.70 16.34 -2.50
N GLU A 59 3.44 16.24 -3.59
CA GLU A 59 4.52 15.26 -3.73
C GLU A 59 5.62 15.48 -2.68
N GLU A 60 5.93 16.73 -2.37
CA GLU A 60 6.90 17.09 -1.34
C GLU A 60 6.48 16.55 0.03
N THR A 61 5.22 16.75 0.42
CA THR A 61 4.69 16.23 1.69
C THR A 61 4.70 14.71 1.71
N LYS A 62 4.28 14.05 0.62
CA LYS A 62 4.32 12.59 0.50
C LYS A 62 5.74 12.05 0.62
N ALA A 63 6.70 12.65 -0.07
CA ALA A 63 8.11 12.27 0.01
C ALA A 63 8.66 12.45 1.42
N ALA A 64 8.38 13.58 2.08
CA ALA A 64 8.80 13.84 3.45
C ALA A 64 8.25 12.82 4.45
N VAL A 65 6.99 12.41 4.30
CA VAL A 65 6.38 11.37 5.14
C VAL A 65 7.06 10.01 4.92
N LEU A 66 7.36 9.63 3.67
CA LEU A 66 8.09 8.38 3.37
C LEU A 66 9.51 8.40 3.93
N GLU A 67 10.23 9.49 3.77
CA GLU A 67 11.57 9.64 4.33
C GLU A 67 11.56 9.54 5.86
N LYS A 68 10.59 10.19 6.49
CA LYS A 68 10.41 10.10 7.95
C LYS A 68 10.09 8.67 8.37
N LEU A 69 9.15 7.99 7.71
CA LEU A 69 8.84 6.58 7.99
C LEU A 69 10.09 5.70 7.89
N LEU A 70 10.86 5.83 6.80
CA LEU A 70 12.10 5.08 6.60
C LEU A 70 13.19 5.41 7.64
N SER A 71 13.13 6.59 8.26
CA SER A 71 14.05 7.01 9.32
C SER A 71 13.69 6.46 10.71
N VAL A 72 12.41 6.14 10.93
CA VAL A 72 11.90 5.64 12.22
C VAL A 72 11.65 4.13 12.22
N VAL A 73 11.42 3.53 11.06
CA VAL A 73 11.31 2.07 10.88
C VAL A 73 12.73 1.47 10.89
N PRO A 74 12.96 0.37 11.65
CA PRO A 74 14.25 -0.29 11.70
C PRO A 74 14.85 -0.54 10.31
N ALA A 75 16.16 -0.33 10.17
CA ALA A 75 16.83 -0.31 8.86
C ALA A 75 16.71 -1.62 8.08
N GLU A 76 16.55 -2.72 8.77
CA GLU A 76 16.39 -4.07 8.23
C GLU A 76 14.94 -4.38 7.80
N ARG A 77 14.00 -3.46 7.97
CA ARG A 77 12.58 -3.63 7.62
C ARG A 77 12.18 -2.78 6.43
N ASN A 78 11.25 -3.31 5.64
CA ASN A 78 10.64 -2.55 4.55
C ASN A 78 9.51 -1.66 5.05
N VAL A 79 9.22 -0.62 4.26
CA VAL A 79 8.00 0.18 4.35
C VAL A 79 7.20 -0.05 3.08
N GLN A 80 5.95 -0.46 3.21
CA GLN A 80 5.07 -0.69 2.07
C GLN A 80 4.33 0.58 1.68
N VAL A 81 4.23 0.80 0.38
CA VAL A 81 3.37 1.80 -0.22
C VAL A 81 2.29 1.13 -1.05
N ARG A 82 1.16 1.79 -1.18
CA ARG A 82 0.00 1.25 -1.90
C ARG A 82 0.19 1.27 -3.43
N LEU A 83 0.86 2.29 -3.95
CA LEU A 83 1.03 2.49 -5.39
C LEU A 83 2.50 2.69 -5.76
N PRO A 84 2.96 2.16 -6.92
CA PRO A 84 4.32 2.37 -7.40
C PRO A 84 4.74 3.83 -7.54
N GLU A 85 3.82 4.73 -7.89
CA GLU A 85 4.11 6.17 -7.98
C GLU A 85 4.52 6.77 -6.63
N PHE A 86 4.03 6.25 -5.51
CA PHE A 86 4.47 6.71 -4.18
C PHE A 86 5.91 6.28 -3.90
N LYS A 87 6.28 5.06 -4.27
CA LYS A 87 7.68 4.61 -4.22
C LYS A 87 8.57 5.49 -5.09
N ASN A 88 8.12 5.80 -6.29
CA ASN A 88 8.87 6.56 -7.29
C ASN A 88 9.15 8.02 -6.87
N LEU A 89 8.49 8.54 -5.83
CA LEU A 89 8.83 9.83 -5.20
C LEU A 89 10.26 9.86 -4.64
N LEU A 90 10.81 8.69 -4.29
CA LEU A 90 12.17 8.57 -3.74
C LEU A 90 13.17 7.92 -4.72
N LYS A 91 12.88 7.88 -6.03
CA LYS A 91 13.76 7.24 -7.04
C LYS A 91 15.18 7.79 -7.06
N ASP A 92 15.35 9.06 -6.71
CA ASP A 92 16.66 9.73 -6.66
C ASP A 92 17.42 9.47 -5.35
N LYS A 93 16.84 8.68 -4.42
CA LYS A 93 17.40 8.31 -3.13
C LYS A 93 17.53 6.78 -3.02
N PRO A 94 18.49 6.14 -3.71
CA PRO A 94 18.52 4.68 -3.89
C PRO A 94 18.55 3.89 -2.57
N GLU A 95 19.18 4.43 -1.52
CA GLU A 95 19.23 3.76 -0.22
C GLU A 95 17.88 3.73 0.51
N LEU A 96 17.02 4.70 0.26
CA LEU A 96 15.64 4.72 0.76
C LEU A 96 14.71 3.94 -0.16
N TYR A 97 14.85 4.16 -1.47
CA TYR A 97 14.04 3.51 -2.49
C TYR A 97 14.02 1.98 -2.36
N LYS A 98 15.18 1.37 -2.17
CA LYS A 98 15.32 -0.10 -2.03
C LYS A 98 14.61 -0.68 -0.80
N ARG A 99 14.21 0.15 0.17
CA ARG A 99 13.46 -0.26 1.36
C ARG A 99 11.95 -0.07 1.21
N LEU A 100 11.50 0.58 0.13
CA LEU A 100 10.08 0.68 -0.17
C LEU A 100 9.60 -0.56 -0.91
N SER A 101 8.53 -1.15 -0.42
CA SER A 101 7.86 -2.32 -0.98
C SER A 101 6.39 -2.02 -1.26
N PHE A 102 5.56 -3.03 -1.54
CA PHE A 102 4.21 -2.81 -2.02
C PHE A 102 3.17 -3.56 -1.18
N HIS A 103 2.02 -2.92 -1.01
CA HIS A 103 0.78 -3.50 -0.55
C HIS A 103 -0.32 -3.19 -1.56
N ASP A 104 -0.99 -4.22 -2.08
CA ASP A 104 -2.06 -4.07 -3.07
C ASP A 104 -3.42 -4.36 -2.40
N ASP A 105 -4.22 -3.32 -2.20
CA ASP A 105 -5.54 -3.42 -1.54
C ASP A 105 -6.55 -4.24 -2.34
N PHE A 106 -6.34 -4.40 -3.65
CA PHE A 106 -7.30 -5.03 -4.54
C PHE A 106 -6.63 -6.02 -5.49
N ILE A 107 -5.85 -6.93 -4.93
CA ILE A 107 -4.98 -7.86 -5.68
C ILE A 107 -5.69 -8.68 -6.78
N VAL A 108 -7.00 -8.79 -6.76
CA VAL A 108 -7.82 -9.53 -7.73
C VAL A 108 -9.02 -8.72 -8.23
N ILE A 109 -8.85 -7.40 -8.31
CA ILE A 109 -9.91 -6.54 -8.83
C ILE A 109 -10.12 -6.75 -10.34
N ARG A 110 -11.37 -6.60 -10.78
CA ARG A 110 -11.70 -6.69 -12.22
C ARG A 110 -11.09 -5.54 -13.00
N PRO A 111 -10.62 -5.81 -14.25
CA PRO A 111 -9.99 -4.79 -15.10
C PRO A 111 -10.89 -3.60 -15.48
N ASP A 112 -12.22 -3.73 -15.34
CA ASP A 112 -13.18 -2.66 -15.62
C ASP A 112 -13.47 -1.76 -14.40
N ARG A 113 -12.73 -1.94 -13.30
CA ARG A 113 -12.91 -1.16 -12.08
C ARG A 113 -11.88 -0.02 -11.96
N TRP A 114 -12.15 0.90 -11.07
CA TRP A 114 -11.39 2.13 -10.89
C TRP A 114 -9.91 1.93 -10.49
N ASP A 115 -9.58 0.80 -9.90
CA ASP A 115 -8.21 0.46 -9.49
C ASP A 115 -7.57 -0.61 -10.40
N ALA A 116 -8.12 -0.81 -11.59
CA ALA A 116 -7.71 -1.85 -12.51
C ALA A 116 -6.32 -1.63 -13.14
N ASP A 117 -5.69 -0.49 -12.96
CA ASP A 117 -4.35 -0.21 -13.46
C ASP A 117 -3.24 -0.94 -12.68
N MET A 118 -3.60 -1.63 -11.58
CA MET A 118 -2.71 -2.50 -10.80
C MET A 118 -2.80 -3.98 -11.20
N HIS A 119 -3.58 -4.36 -12.21
CA HIS A 119 -3.71 -5.75 -12.64
C HIS A 119 -2.61 -6.19 -13.63
N GLU A 120 -2.51 -7.50 -13.84
CA GLU A 120 -1.57 -8.12 -14.77
C GLU A 120 -1.61 -7.47 -16.17
N GLY A 121 -0.46 -7.16 -16.72
CA GLY A 121 -0.30 -6.50 -18.01
C GLY A 121 -0.29 -4.97 -17.96
N THR A 122 -0.30 -4.38 -16.77
CA THR A 122 -0.14 -2.93 -16.60
C THR A 122 1.27 -2.55 -16.16
N PRO A 123 1.79 -1.35 -16.49
CA PRO A 123 3.12 -0.91 -16.08
C PRO A 123 3.33 -0.90 -14.55
N LYS A 124 2.28 -0.60 -13.78
CA LYS A 124 2.35 -0.61 -12.31
C LYS A 124 2.54 -2.03 -11.79
N PHE A 125 1.77 -2.96 -12.31
CA PHE A 125 1.87 -4.36 -11.96
C PHE A 125 3.24 -4.94 -12.36
N ASP A 126 3.73 -4.61 -13.56
CA ASP A 126 5.04 -5.04 -14.05
C ASP A 126 6.18 -4.57 -13.12
N GLN A 127 6.08 -3.36 -12.58
CA GLN A 127 7.02 -2.87 -11.57
C GLN A 127 6.97 -3.71 -10.29
N ILE A 128 5.78 -4.01 -9.77
CA ILE A 128 5.62 -4.85 -8.57
C ILE A 128 6.21 -6.23 -8.80
N VAL A 129 5.89 -6.85 -9.94
CA VAL A 129 6.42 -8.17 -10.31
C VAL A 129 7.94 -8.17 -10.38
N ALA A 130 8.54 -7.16 -11.00
CA ALA A 130 10.00 -7.06 -11.15
C ALA A 130 10.73 -6.91 -9.80
N GLU A 131 10.10 -6.25 -8.84
CA GLU A 131 10.72 -5.94 -7.54
C GLU A 131 10.38 -6.96 -6.44
N SER A 132 9.27 -7.69 -6.57
CA SER A 132 8.76 -8.63 -5.55
C SER A 132 9.73 -9.75 -5.13
N PRO A 133 10.66 -10.24 -5.96
CA PRO A 133 11.64 -11.22 -5.52
C PRO A 133 12.61 -10.72 -4.43
N TYR A 134 12.70 -9.39 -4.25
CA TYR A 134 13.66 -8.75 -3.35
C TYR A 134 13.02 -7.98 -2.21
N LEU A 135 11.69 -7.86 -2.20
CA LEU A 135 10.92 -7.03 -1.29
C LEU A 135 9.76 -7.81 -0.68
N VAL A 136 9.34 -7.39 0.51
CA VAL A 136 8.10 -7.88 1.09
C VAL A 136 6.94 -7.27 0.31
N VAL A 137 6.15 -8.11 -0.33
CA VAL A 137 4.95 -7.69 -1.06
C VAL A 137 3.77 -8.52 -0.53
N ASP A 138 2.68 -7.87 -0.23
CA ASP A 138 1.43 -8.50 0.15
C ASP A 138 0.24 -7.78 -0.49
N GLY A 139 -0.96 -8.22 -0.18
CA GLY A 139 -2.16 -7.61 -0.67
C GLY A 139 -3.39 -8.15 0.04
N GLU A 140 -4.50 -7.49 -0.14
CA GLU A 140 -5.79 -7.93 0.39
C GLU A 140 -6.80 -8.16 -0.73
N LEU A 141 -7.76 -9.02 -0.43
CA LEU A 141 -8.86 -9.30 -1.36
C LEU A 141 -9.89 -8.16 -1.29
N PRO A 142 -10.46 -7.76 -2.44
CA PRO A 142 -11.53 -6.77 -2.46
C PRO A 142 -12.75 -7.25 -1.65
N TRP A 143 -13.37 -6.35 -0.93
CA TRP A 143 -14.51 -6.59 -0.05
C TRP A 143 -15.86 -6.31 -0.72
N GLY A 144 -16.96 -6.79 -0.11
CA GLY A 144 -18.32 -6.54 -0.54
C GLY A 144 -18.65 -7.16 -1.90
N PHE A 145 -19.40 -6.46 -2.74
CA PHE A 145 -19.76 -6.92 -4.09
C PHE A 145 -18.59 -6.93 -5.10
N TRP A 146 -17.44 -6.44 -4.68
CA TRP A 146 -16.17 -6.54 -5.41
C TRP A 146 -15.50 -7.88 -5.18
N SER A 147 -15.88 -8.56 -4.09
CA SER A 147 -15.24 -9.77 -3.61
C SER A 147 -15.91 -11.03 -4.12
N VAL A 148 -15.19 -12.12 -3.95
CA VAL A 148 -15.67 -13.49 -4.19
C VAL A 148 -16.91 -13.75 -3.36
N GLY A 149 -17.97 -14.24 -3.97
CA GLY A 149 -19.12 -14.80 -3.27
C GLY A 149 -20.35 -13.91 -3.15
N ALA A 150 -20.35 -12.75 -3.80
CA ALA A 150 -21.59 -11.95 -3.88
C ALA A 150 -22.71 -12.66 -4.66
N ASP A 151 -22.37 -13.43 -5.68
CA ASP A 151 -23.28 -14.27 -6.46
C ASP A 151 -22.47 -15.30 -7.26
N PRO A 152 -22.51 -16.58 -6.92
CA PRO A 152 -21.78 -17.63 -7.64
C PRO A 152 -22.19 -17.78 -9.11
N ASP A 153 -23.39 -17.34 -9.46
CA ASP A 153 -23.90 -17.40 -10.84
C ASP A 153 -23.65 -16.09 -11.61
N SER A 154 -23.04 -15.10 -10.97
CA SER A 154 -22.66 -13.85 -11.63
C SER A 154 -21.55 -14.08 -12.66
N PRO A 155 -21.60 -13.41 -13.83
CA PRO A 155 -20.48 -13.41 -14.77
C PRO A 155 -19.14 -12.96 -14.13
N SER A 156 -19.21 -12.26 -13.00
CA SER A 156 -18.06 -11.87 -12.20
C SER A 156 -17.43 -13.03 -11.43
N ALA A 157 -18.18 -14.09 -11.10
CA ALA A 157 -17.66 -15.20 -10.29
C ALA A 157 -16.53 -15.95 -11.01
N GLY A 158 -16.67 -16.19 -12.31
CA GLY A 158 -15.63 -16.82 -13.11
C GLY A 158 -14.34 -15.99 -13.11
N TRP A 159 -14.46 -14.69 -13.30
CA TRP A 159 -13.30 -13.79 -13.29
C TRP A 159 -12.59 -13.77 -11.93
N ILE A 160 -13.35 -13.77 -10.83
CA ILE A 160 -12.75 -13.80 -9.49
C ILE A 160 -11.98 -15.10 -9.27
N ILE A 161 -12.54 -16.25 -9.71
CA ILE A 161 -11.84 -17.55 -9.62
C ILE A 161 -10.56 -17.51 -10.46
N ASP A 162 -10.61 -16.99 -11.66
CA ASP A 162 -9.45 -16.84 -12.54
C ASP A 162 -8.44 -15.85 -11.95
N GLY A 163 -8.90 -14.71 -11.41
CA GLY A 163 -8.10 -13.74 -10.72
C GLY A 163 -7.43 -14.31 -9.45
N MET A 164 -8.15 -15.10 -8.66
CA MET A 164 -7.57 -15.80 -7.50
C MET A 164 -6.53 -16.84 -7.91
N GLN A 165 -6.73 -17.53 -9.01
CA GLN A 165 -5.74 -18.48 -9.53
C GLN A 165 -4.50 -17.73 -10.04
N ALA A 166 -4.68 -16.59 -10.72
CA ALA A 166 -3.58 -15.71 -11.11
C ALA A 166 -2.85 -15.15 -9.90
N ALA A 167 -3.57 -14.62 -8.92
CA ALA A 167 -2.99 -14.14 -7.66
C ALA A 167 -2.24 -15.24 -6.91
N ARG A 168 -2.78 -16.46 -6.86
CA ARG A 168 -2.08 -17.61 -6.26
C ARG A 168 -0.78 -17.92 -6.98
N ARG A 169 -0.75 -17.87 -8.30
CA ARG A 169 0.50 -18.05 -9.06
C ARG A 169 1.50 -16.96 -8.74
N LEU A 170 1.05 -15.70 -8.73
CA LEU A 170 1.87 -14.55 -8.37
C LEU A 170 2.36 -14.63 -6.93
N PHE A 171 1.46 -14.95 -5.98
CA PHE A 171 1.82 -15.14 -4.58
C PHE A 171 2.95 -16.16 -4.41
N LEU A 172 2.86 -17.31 -5.07
CA LEU A 172 3.87 -18.35 -4.99
C LEU A 172 5.20 -17.98 -5.66
N GLN A 173 5.19 -17.01 -6.56
CA GLN A 173 6.35 -16.58 -7.34
C GLN A 173 6.92 -15.24 -6.89
N HIS A 174 6.06 -14.31 -6.47
CA HIS A 174 6.42 -12.89 -6.30
C HIS A 174 5.95 -12.28 -4.97
N TYR A 175 4.76 -12.63 -4.49
CA TYR A 175 4.20 -12.06 -3.26
C TYR A 175 4.67 -12.82 -2.02
N THR A 176 4.85 -12.08 -0.92
CA THR A 176 5.27 -12.66 0.36
C THR A 176 4.06 -13.19 1.15
N SER A 177 2.93 -12.50 1.11
CA SER A 177 1.70 -12.88 1.81
C SER A 177 0.45 -12.30 1.17
N LEU A 178 -0.71 -12.82 1.56
CA LEU A 178 -2.03 -12.25 1.31
C LEU A 178 -2.70 -12.03 2.67
N SER A 179 -3.25 -10.87 2.89
CA SER A 179 -4.04 -10.53 4.08
C SER A 179 -5.54 -10.58 3.83
#